data_de83767ae1bfb51f4a4a7c087c854dd2
#
_entry.id   de83767ae1bfb51f4a4a7c087c854dd2
#
_cell.length_a   1.000
_cell.length_b   1.000
_cell.length_c   1.000
_cell.angle_alpha   90.00
_cell.angle_beta   90.00
_cell.angle_gamma   90.00
#
_symmetry.space_group_name_H-M   'P 1'
#
loop_
_entity.id
_entity.type
_entity.pdbx_description
1 polymer ?
#
loop_
_entity_poly.entity_id
_entity_poly.type
_entity_poly.pdbx_seq_one_letter_code
_entity_poly.pdbx_strand_id
1 'polypeptide(L)'
;MNLLEVNALGISFGGLKAVDNFHVSVKKNELYGLIGPNGAGKTTIFNLLTGVYKPNAGEILLNGKNLVGKSCIKINHEGVARTFQNIRLFNKLSVLDNVKAGYFESKKYSFLDGIFRLPNYFKKEKAMDELAMDLLSVFHLEDLAKESAGNLPYGKQRKLEIARALSTNPSLLLLDEPAAGMNPS
;
A
#
# COMPACT_ATOMS: atom_id res chain seq x y z
N MET A 1 -5.98 21.58 5.07
CA MET A 1 -4.72 21.05 5.60
C MET A 1 -4.25 19.98 4.64
N ASN A 2 -3.01 20.06 4.20
CA ASN A 2 -2.48 19.07 3.24
C ASN A 2 -2.15 17.77 3.96
N LEU A 3 -2.47 16.65 3.32
CA LEU A 3 -2.10 15.31 3.76
C LEU A 3 -0.65 15.00 3.40
N LEU A 4 -0.29 15.24 2.12
CA LEU A 4 1.05 15.04 1.59
C LEU A 4 1.57 16.39 1.06
N GLU A 5 2.81 16.71 1.39
CA GLU A 5 3.54 17.84 0.82
C GLU A 5 4.93 17.37 0.41
N VAL A 6 5.28 17.63 -0.83
CA VAL A 6 6.59 17.31 -1.40
C VAL A 6 7.20 18.60 -1.93
N ASN A 7 8.38 18.94 -1.44
CA ASN A 7 9.05 20.20 -1.76
C ASN A 7 10.44 19.95 -2.34
N ALA A 8 10.70 20.47 -3.55
CA ALA A 8 11.98 20.47 -4.23
C ALA A 8 12.63 19.06 -4.30
N LEU A 9 11.80 18.00 -4.44
CA LEU A 9 12.28 16.63 -4.41
C LEU A 9 13.14 16.33 -5.64
N GLY A 10 14.33 15.76 -5.39
CA GLY A 10 15.28 15.43 -6.44
C GLY A 10 16.07 14.15 -6.17
N ILE A 11 16.33 13.39 -7.25
CA ILE A 11 17.23 12.24 -7.23
C ILE A 11 17.96 12.10 -8.56
N SER A 12 19.22 11.75 -8.49
CA SER A 12 20.07 11.45 -9.67
C SER A 12 20.70 10.07 -9.54
N PHE A 13 20.83 9.37 -10.65
CA PHE A 13 21.51 8.09 -10.76
C PHE A 13 22.65 8.22 -11.76
N GLY A 14 23.90 8.07 -11.31
CA GLY A 14 25.07 8.12 -12.20
C GLY A 14 25.12 9.35 -13.12
N GLY A 15 24.74 10.52 -12.62
CA GLY A 15 24.71 11.78 -13.39
C GLY A 15 23.40 12.07 -14.15
N LEU A 16 22.50 11.09 -14.30
CA LEU A 16 21.16 11.31 -14.85
C LEU A 16 20.23 11.80 -13.75
N LYS A 17 19.67 13.00 -13.90
CA LYS A 17 18.60 13.50 -13.02
C LYS A 17 17.28 12.79 -13.38
N ALA A 18 16.87 11.83 -12.56
CA ALA A 18 15.63 11.09 -12.76
C ALA A 18 14.40 11.84 -12.24
N VAL A 19 14.58 12.64 -11.20
CA VAL A 19 13.61 13.61 -10.68
C VAL A 19 14.36 14.87 -10.33
N ASP A 20 13.87 16.03 -10.78
CA ASP A 20 14.49 17.33 -10.53
C ASP A 20 13.43 18.34 -10.07
N ASN A 21 13.62 18.91 -8.90
CA ASN A 21 12.76 19.96 -8.33
C ASN A 21 11.25 19.65 -8.36
N PHE A 22 10.86 18.42 -8.03
CA PHE A 22 9.46 17.99 -8.06
C PHE A 22 8.72 18.51 -6.82
N HIS A 23 7.54 19.07 -7.07
CA HIS A 23 6.64 19.58 -6.04
C HIS A 23 5.25 18.98 -6.23
N VAL A 24 4.63 18.58 -5.13
CA VAL A 24 3.20 18.20 -5.11
C VAL A 24 2.62 18.43 -3.72
N SER A 25 1.35 18.82 -3.70
CA SER A 25 0.56 18.94 -2.48
C SER A 25 -0.77 18.24 -2.69
N VAL A 26 -1.10 17.28 -1.81
CA VAL A 26 -2.34 16.51 -1.87
C VAL A 26 -3.11 16.70 -0.57
N LYS A 27 -4.39 17.06 -0.67
CA LYS A 27 -5.27 17.25 0.49
C LYS A 27 -5.84 15.90 0.97
N LYS A 28 -6.35 15.90 2.19
CA LYS A 28 -7.09 14.73 2.69
C LYS A 28 -8.34 14.49 1.84
N ASN A 29 -8.60 13.22 1.51
CA ASN A 29 -9.73 12.78 0.66
C ASN A 29 -9.67 13.31 -0.79
N GLU A 30 -8.49 13.70 -1.27
CA GLU A 30 -8.27 14.11 -2.65
C GLU A 30 -7.79 12.93 -3.49
N LEU A 31 -8.33 12.80 -4.71
CA LEU A 31 -7.81 11.93 -5.74
C LEU A 31 -6.86 12.73 -6.63
N TYR A 32 -5.59 12.35 -6.64
CA TYR A 32 -4.54 13.02 -7.42
C TYR A 32 -3.94 12.08 -8.45
N GLY A 33 -3.89 12.52 -9.72
CA GLY A 33 -3.32 11.77 -10.84
C GLY A 33 -1.92 12.25 -11.20
N LEU A 34 -0.91 11.37 -11.12
CA LEU A 34 0.43 11.63 -11.63
C LEU A 34 0.55 11.13 -13.07
N ILE A 35 0.51 12.04 -14.04
CA ILE A 35 0.48 11.74 -15.47
C ILE A 35 1.81 12.13 -16.12
N GLY A 36 2.25 11.34 -17.10
CA GLY A 36 3.47 11.62 -17.89
C GLY A 36 3.85 10.42 -18.77
N PRO A 37 4.72 10.61 -19.76
CA PRO A 37 5.18 9.53 -20.64
C PRO A 37 5.98 8.46 -19.87
N ASN A 38 6.25 7.34 -20.54
CA ASN A 38 7.15 6.33 -19.99
C ASN A 38 8.55 6.94 -19.84
N GLY A 39 9.20 6.65 -18.71
CA GLY A 39 10.48 7.25 -18.37
C GLY A 39 10.43 8.63 -17.71
N ALA A 40 9.25 9.26 -17.55
CA ALA A 40 9.10 10.57 -16.90
C ALA A 40 9.35 10.58 -15.38
N GLY A 41 9.85 9.49 -14.80
CA GLY A 41 10.17 9.43 -13.37
C GLY A 41 9.01 9.10 -12.45
N LYS A 42 7.81 8.75 -12.95
CA LYS A 42 6.63 8.42 -12.11
C LYS A 42 6.94 7.34 -11.07
N THR A 43 7.47 6.20 -11.53
CA THR A 43 7.86 5.10 -10.62
C THR A 43 8.98 5.50 -9.67
N THR A 44 9.89 6.38 -10.10
CA THR A 44 10.95 6.93 -9.25
C THR A 44 10.36 7.79 -8.13
N ILE A 45 9.36 8.63 -8.43
CA ILE A 45 8.64 9.42 -7.42
C ILE A 45 7.96 8.48 -6.42
N PHE A 46 7.26 7.44 -6.87
CA PHE A 46 6.64 6.44 -5.98
C PHE A 46 7.69 5.72 -5.09
N ASN A 47 8.86 5.40 -5.66
CA ASN A 47 9.96 4.81 -4.91
C ASN A 47 10.53 5.75 -3.84
N LEU A 48 10.58 7.06 -4.12
CA LEU A 48 10.97 8.10 -3.16
C LEU A 48 9.91 8.23 -2.04
N LEU A 49 8.63 8.31 -2.38
CA LEU A 49 7.53 8.44 -1.42
C LEU A 49 7.43 7.22 -0.48
N THR A 50 7.85 6.05 -0.93
CA THR A 50 7.79 4.80 -0.16
C THR A 50 9.12 4.41 0.50
N GLY A 51 10.17 5.23 0.35
CA GLY A 51 11.49 5.01 0.98
C GLY A 51 12.30 3.89 0.36
N VAL A 52 11.94 3.41 -0.84
CA VAL A 52 12.77 2.49 -1.64
C VAL A 52 14.05 3.21 -2.09
N TYR A 53 13.91 4.48 -2.46
CA TYR A 53 15.06 5.35 -2.74
C TYR A 53 15.12 6.50 -1.72
N LYS A 54 16.34 6.92 -1.41
CA LYS A 54 16.57 8.13 -0.62
C LYS A 54 16.82 9.30 -1.58
N PRO A 55 16.08 10.43 -1.46
CA PRO A 55 16.29 11.58 -2.30
C PRO A 55 17.65 12.23 -2.03
N ASN A 56 18.22 12.90 -3.06
CA ASN A 56 19.42 13.73 -2.91
C ASN A 56 19.08 15.13 -2.40
N ALA A 57 17.85 15.62 -2.69
CA ALA A 57 17.37 16.94 -2.29
C ALA A 57 15.87 16.89 -2.01
N GLY A 58 15.41 17.90 -1.27
CA GLY A 58 13.98 18.09 -0.97
C GLY A 58 13.50 17.35 0.25
N GLU A 59 12.19 17.47 0.49
CA GLU A 59 11.52 16.87 1.63
C GLU A 59 10.18 16.25 1.24
N ILE A 60 9.72 15.30 2.04
CA ILE A 60 8.44 14.62 1.89
C ILE A 60 7.76 14.65 3.26
N LEU A 61 6.65 15.37 3.37
CA LEU A 61 5.88 15.52 4.60
C LEU A 61 4.54 14.82 4.48
N LEU A 62 4.24 13.89 5.37
CA LEU A 62 2.92 13.27 5.52
C LEU A 62 2.31 13.71 6.85
N ASN A 63 1.17 14.40 6.83
CA ASN A 63 0.59 15.01 8.04
C ASN A 63 1.62 15.84 8.83
N GLY A 64 2.51 16.57 8.13
CA GLY A 64 3.57 17.38 8.75
C GLY A 64 4.80 16.60 9.24
N LYS A 65 4.81 15.26 9.14
CA LYS A 65 5.95 14.41 9.54
C LYS A 65 6.85 14.13 8.35
N ASN A 66 8.15 14.40 8.48
CA ASN A 66 9.12 14.11 7.41
C ASN A 66 9.35 12.60 7.26
N LEU A 67 9.24 12.12 6.01
CA LEU A 67 9.44 10.71 5.65
C LEU A 67 10.85 10.42 5.10
N VAL A 68 11.62 11.46 4.74
CA VAL A 68 12.95 11.29 4.14
C VAL A 68 13.89 10.52 5.07
N GLY A 69 14.52 9.48 4.54
CA GLY A 69 15.45 8.63 5.30
C GLY A 69 14.81 7.59 6.22
N LYS A 70 13.48 7.53 6.29
CA LYS A 70 12.78 6.42 6.96
C LYS A 70 12.79 5.17 6.07
N SER A 71 12.81 3.99 6.68
CA SER A 71 12.65 2.72 5.96
C SER A 71 11.21 2.55 5.45
N CYS A 72 11.02 1.70 4.42
CA CYS A 72 9.69 1.38 3.86
C CYS A 72 8.71 0.93 4.96
N ILE A 73 9.16 0.14 5.94
CA ILE A 73 8.35 -0.32 7.07
C ILE A 73 7.88 0.88 7.89
N LYS A 74 8.78 1.79 8.26
CA LYS A 74 8.41 2.99 9.04
C LYS A 74 7.47 3.90 8.27
N ILE A 75 7.64 4.04 6.96
CA ILE A 75 6.76 4.84 6.09
C ILE A 75 5.36 4.21 6.02
N ASN A 76 5.27 2.89 5.92
CA ASN A 76 3.98 2.20 6.00
C ASN A 76 3.29 2.43 7.34
N HIS A 77 4.02 2.37 8.47
CA HIS A 77 3.48 2.70 9.80
C HIS A 77 3.02 4.16 9.94
N GLU A 78 3.61 5.09 9.19
CA GLU A 78 3.13 6.48 9.15
C GLU A 78 1.85 6.62 8.31
N GLY A 79 1.41 5.55 7.64
CA GLY A 79 0.15 5.50 6.92
C GLY A 79 0.28 5.65 5.40
N VAL A 80 1.40 5.27 4.79
CA VAL A 80 1.55 5.17 3.34
C VAL A 80 1.45 3.71 2.92
N ALA A 81 0.51 3.37 2.04
CA ALA A 81 0.46 2.08 1.37
C ALA A 81 0.66 2.23 -0.14
N ARG A 82 1.16 1.20 -0.80
CA ARG A 82 1.38 1.18 -2.24
C ARG A 82 1.03 -0.18 -2.83
N THR A 83 0.39 -0.17 -4.01
CA THR A 83 0.37 -1.32 -4.91
C THR A 83 1.58 -1.26 -5.84
N PHE A 84 1.94 -2.39 -6.46
CA PHE A 84 3.07 -2.46 -7.38
C PHE A 84 2.57 -2.71 -8.80
N GLN A 85 3.38 -2.35 -9.82
CA GLN A 85 3.09 -2.62 -11.21
C GLN A 85 2.88 -4.13 -11.45
N ASN A 86 3.76 -4.97 -10.89
CA ASN A 86 3.56 -6.42 -10.85
C ASN A 86 2.84 -6.80 -9.56
N ILE A 87 1.75 -7.54 -9.68
CA ILE A 87 0.95 -8.01 -8.55
C ILE A 87 1.82 -8.81 -7.58
N ARG A 88 1.80 -8.42 -6.31
CA ARG A 88 2.57 -9.06 -5.24
C ARG A 88 1.62 -9.63 -4.19
N LEU A 89 1.02 -10.77 -4.50
CA LEU A 89 0.19 -11.51 -3.55
C LEU A 89 0.93 -12.70 -2.95
N PHE A 90 0.48 -13.15 -1.81
CA PHE A 90 0.86 -14.45 -1.25
C PHE A 90 0.05 -15.53 -1.96
N ASN A 91 0.54 -16.00 -3.12
CA ASN A 91 -0.20 -16.87 -4.04
C ASN A 91 -0.72 -18.17 -3.39
N LYS A 92 -0.02 -18.70 -2.38
CA LYS A 92 -0.39 -19.93 -1.66
C LYS A 92 -1.36 -19.69 -0.50
N LEU A 93 -1.58 -18.44 -0.11
CA LEU A 93 -2.55 -18.09 0.92
C LEU A 93 -3.93 -17.88 0.29
N SER A 94 -4.96 -18.01 1.11
CA SER A 94 -6.32 -17.67 0.71
C SER A 94 -6.47 -16.18 0.41
N VAL A 95 -7.54 -15.82 -0.28
CA VAL A 95 -7.95 -14.42 -0.52
C VAL A 95 -8.13 -13.71 0.83
N LEU A 96 -8.81 -14.35 1.78
CA LEU A 96 -9.01 -13.80 3.13
C LEU A 96 -7.69 -13.59 3.86
N ASP A 97 -6.78 -14.56 3.86
CA ASP A 97 -5.50 -14.47 4.56
C ASP A 97 -4.58 -13.40 3.96
N ASN A 98 -4.67 -13.16 2.64
CA ASN A 98 -3.96 -12.04 2.02
C ASN A 98 -4.39 -10.69 2.59
N VAL A 99 -5.71 -10.47 2.81
CA VAL A 99 -6.21 -9.23 3.42
C VAL A 99 -5.85 -9.17 4.90
N LYS A 100 -6.02 -10.28 5.64
CA LYS A 100 -5.64 -10.38 7.06
C LYS A 100 -4.19 -10.01 7.32
N ALA A 101 -3.28 -10.37 6.39
CA ALA A 101 -1.86 -10.04 6.51
C ALA A 101 -1.60 -8.52 6.66
N GLY A 102 -2.46 -7.65 6.11
CA GLY A 102 -2.35 -6.21 6.29
C GLY A 102 -2.81 -5.72 7.67
N TYR A 103 -3.75 -6.41 8.31
CA TYR A 103 -4.21 -6.07 9.66
C TYR A 103 -3.24 -6.51 10.77
N PHE A 104 -2.28 -7.37 10.47
CA PHE A 104 -1.41 -7.99 11.48
C PHE A 104 -0.68 -6.96 12.36
N GLU A 105 -0.27 -5.85 11.78
CA GLU A 105 0.43 -4.78 12.51
C GLU A 105 -0.50 -3.99 13.45
N SER A 106 -1.75 -3.76 13.04
CA SER A 106 -2.73 -2.97 13.81
C SER A 106 -3.33 -3.75 14.98
N LYS A 107 -3.29 -5.08 14.92
CA LYS A 107 -3.93 -5.99 15.90
C LYS A 107 -2.90 -6.88 16.60
N LYS A 108 -1.74 -6.31 16.99
CA LYS A 108 -0.66 -7.04 17.66
C LYS A 108 -1.18 -7.93 18.80
N TYR A 109 -0.84 -9.21 18.72
CA TYR A 109 -1.02 -10.13 19.84
C TYR A 109 0.14 -9.98 20.83
N SER A 110 -0.12 -10.23 22.12
CA SER A 110 0.97 -10.59 23.00
C SER A 110 1.60 -11.90 22.49
N PHE A 111 2.91 -12.00 22.54
CA PHE A 111 3.64 -13.23 22.18
C PHE A 111 3.07 -14.47 22.89
N LEU A 112 2.69 -14.31 24.16
CA LEU A 112 2.08 -15.36 24.96
C LEU A 112 0.67 -15.73 24.47
N ASP A 113 -0.16 -14.73 24.08
CA ASP A 113 -1.50 -14.99 23.52
C ASP A 113 -1.43 -15.86 22.27
N GLY A 114 -0.42 -15.61 21.40
CA GLY A 114 -0.20 -16.36 20.16
C GLY A 114 0.25 -17.80 20.41
N ILE A 115 1.22 -18.03 21.33
CA ILE A 115 1.76 -19.37 21.62
C ILE A 115 0.71 -20.25 22.32
N PHE A 116 0.03 -19.72 23.33
CA PHE A 116 -0.91 -20.50 24.14
C PHE A 116 -2.35 -20.47 23.62
N ARG A 117 -2.60 -19.80 22.49
CA ARG A 117 -3.94 -19.64 21.88
C ARG A 117 -5.01 -19.29 22.92
N LEU A 118 -4.72 -18.26 23.74
CA LEU A 118 -5.62 -17.81 24.79
C LEU A 118 -6.94 -17.26 24.20
N PRO A 119 -8.03 -17.18 24.96
CA PRO A 119 -9.33 -16.69 24.46
C PRO A 119 -9.26 -15.35 23.72
N ASN A 120 -8.36 -14.47 24.16
CA ASN A 120 -8.10 -13.18 23.51
C ASN A 120 -7.54 -13.32 22.08
N TYR A 121 -6.76 -14.37 21.79
CA TYR A 121 -6.30 -14.71 20.45
C TYR A 121 -7.48 -14.99 19.53
N PHE A 122 -8.39 -15.90 19.90
CA PHE A 122 -9.56 -16.24 19.06
C PHE A 122 -10.49 -15.05 18.86
N LYS A 123 -10.68 -14.20 19.86
CA LYS A 123 -11.48 -12.97 19.72
C LYS A 123 -10.89 -12.01 18.69
N LYS A 124 -9.56 -11.81 18.71
CA LYS A 124 -8.86 -10.96 17.76
C LYS A 124 -8.86 -11.55 16.35
N GLU A 125 -8.65 -12.86 16.21
CA GLU A 125 -8.73 -13.56 14.92
C GLU A 125 -10.12 -13.38 14.30
N LYS A 126 -11.18 -13.62 15.06
CA LYS A 126 -12.56 -13.42 14.58
C LYS A 126 -12.81 -11.98 14.14
N ALA A 127 -12.36 -11.01 14.92
CA ALA A 127 -12.49 -9.59 14.56
C ALA A 127 -11.70 -9.24 13.28
N MET A 128 -10.54 -9.87 13.04
CA MET A 128 -9.80 -9.70 11.79
C MET A 128 -10.50 -10.37 10.61
N ASP A 129 -11.11 -11.54 10.81
CA ASP A 129 -11.90 -12.22 9.79
C ASP A 129 -13.08 -11.35 9.36
N GLU A 130 -13.83 -10.79 10.31
CA GLU A 130 -14.95 -9.89 10.05
C GLU A 130 -14.50 -8.65 9.25
N LEU A 131 -13.47 -7.93 9.70
CA LEU A 131 -12.92 -6.76 8.99
C LEU A 131 -12.40 -7.11 7.60
N ALA A 132 -11.76 -8.26 7.43
CA ALA A 132 -11.26 -8.70 6.14
C ALA A 132 -12.41 -9.07 5.19
N MET A 133 -13.47 -9.72 5.69
CA MET A 133 -14.67 -10.02 4.90
C MET A 133 -15.41 -8.75 4.47
N ASP A 134 -15.56 -7.77 5.37
CA ASP A 134 -16.16 -6.47 5.04
C ASP A 134 -15.36 -5.78 3.91
N LEU A 135 -14.03 -5.81 4.00
CA LEU A 135 -13.20 -5.22 2.97
C LEU A 135 -13.27 -6.00 1.65
N LEU A 136 -13.34 -7.34 1.69
CA LEU A 136 -13.52 -8.17 0.49
C LEU A 136 -14.86 -7.90 -0.19
N SER A 137 -15.92 -7.64 0.57
CA SER A 137 -17.25 -7.33 0.01
C SER A 137 -17.25 -6.03 -0.81
N VAL A 138 -16.46 -5.02 -0.42
CA VAL A 138 -16.28 -3.77 -1.19
C VAL A 138 -15.74 -4.05 -2.60
N PHE A 139 -14.92 -5.12 -2.75
CA PHE A 139 -14.32 -5.50 -4.03
C PHE A 139 -15.07 -6.64 -4.75
N HIS A 140 -16.17 -7.14 -4.19
CA HIS A 140 -16.92 -8.31 -4.68
C HIS A 140 -16.04 -9.57 -4.77
N LEU A 141 -15.29 -9.84 -3.70
CA LEU A 141 -14.38 -10.99 -3.56
C LEU A 141 -14.76 -11.91 -2.38
N GLU A 142 -15.84 -11.63 -1.66
CA GLU A 142 -16.29 -12.34 -0.47
C GLU A 142 -16.56 -13.83 -0.73
N ASP A 143 -17.18 -14.16 -1.87
CA ASP A 143 -17.47 -15.56 -2.25
C ASP A 143 -16.18 -16.36 -2.53
N LEU A 144 -15.07 -15.68 -2.78
CA LEU A 144 -13.77 -16.27 -3.09
C LEU A 144 -12.82 -16.27 -1.88
N ALA A 145 -13.32 -15.89 -0.69
CA ALA A 145 -12.49 -15.71 0.51
C ALA A 145 -11.59 -16.91 0.84
N LYS A 146 -12.07 -18.14 0.57
CA LYS A 146 -11.34 -19.40 0.83
C LYS A 146 -10.47 -19.88 -0.34
N GLU A 147 -10.61 -19.26 -1.51
CA GLU A 147 -9.83 -19.60 -2.68
C GLU A 147 -8.37 -19.21 -2.52
N SER A 148 -7.46 -19.95 -3.16
CA SER A 148 -6.05 -19.54 -3.23
C SER A 148 -5.91 -18.30 -4.10
N ALA A 149 -5.20 -17.28 -3.62
CA ALA A 149 -5.03 -16.02 -4.35
C ALA A 149 -4.38 -16.22 -5.73
N GLY A 150 -3.50 -17.24 -5.87
CA GLY A 150 -2.87 -17.57 -7.16
C GLY A 150 -3.82 -18.10 -8.22
N ASN A 151 -5.00 -18.61 -7.83
CA ASN A 151 -5.99 -19.16 -8.75
C ASN A 151 -6.95 -18.09 -9.31
N LEU A 152 -6.91 -16.89 -8.78
CA LEU A 152 -7.79 -15.80 -9.23
C LEU A 152 -7.41 -15.32 -10.64
N PRO A 153 -8.38 -14.93 -11.46
CA PRO A 153 -8.12 -14.14 -12.68
C PRO A 153 -7.38 -12.84 -12.34
N TYR A 154 -6.55 -12.36 -13.28
CA TYR A 154 -5.69 -11.18 -13.08
C TYR A 154 -6.43 -9.96 -12.51
N GLY A 155 -7.60 -9.59 -13.04
CA GLY A 155 -8.39 -8.47 -12.54
C GLY A 155 -8.85 -8.64 -11.08
N LYS A 156 -9.16 -9.88 -10.64
CA LYS A 156 -9.49 -10.19 -9.25
C LYS A 156 -8.25 -10.18 -8.36
N GLN A 157 -7.10 -10.63 -8.87
CA GLN A 157 -5.83 -10.49 -8.14
C GLN A 157 -5.48 -9.02 -7.91
N ARG A 158 -5.71 -8.14 -8.90
CA ARG A 158 -5.46 -6.70 -8.75
C ARG A 158 -6.37 -6.07 -7.70
N LYS A 159 -7.65 -6.43 -7.69
CA LYS A 159 -8.59 -6.01 -6.64
C LYS A 159 -8.14 -6.48 -5.26
N LEU A 160 -7.70 -7.72 -5.14
CA LEU A 160 -7.19 -8.28 -3.88
C LEU A 160 -5.91 -7.56 -3.41
N GLU A 161 -5.01 -7.20 -4.31
CA GLU A 161 -3.82 -6.42 -3.97
C GLU A 161 -4.18 -5.06 -3.37
N ILE A 162 -5.16 -4.36 -3.96
CA ILE A 162 -5.67 -3.09 -3.45
C ILE A 162 -6.34 -3.29 -2.08
N ALA A 163 -7.18 -4.31 -1.93
CA ALA A 163 -7.81 -4.65 -0.65
C ALA A 163 -6.75 -4.91 0.45
N ARG A 164 -5.70 -5.67 0.14
CA ARG A 164 -4.60 -5.90 1.07
C ARG A 164 -3.85 -4.62 1.42
N ALA A 165 -3.64 -3.70 0.47
CA ALA A 165 -3.01 -2.43 0.77
C ALA A 165 -3.89 -1.56 1.69
N LEU A 166 -5.21 -1.56 1.47
CA LEU A 166 -6.18 -0.84 2.30
C LEU A 166 -6.31 -1.42 3.71
N SER A 167 -6.09 -2.74 3.89
CA SER A 167 -6.18 -3.36 5.22
C SER A 167 -5.11 -2.85 6.20
N THR A 168 -4.05 -2.21 5.73
CA THR A 168 -3.10 -1.49 6.59
C THR A 168 -3.64 -0.17 7.14
N ASN A 169 -4.87 0.21 6.78
CA ASN A 169 -5.53 1.48 7.14
C ASN A 169 -4.70 2.71 6.79
N PRO A 170 -4.26 2.88 5.53
CA PRO A 170 -3.38 3.96 5.15
C PRO A 170 -4.13 5.29 5.07
N SER A 171 -3.43 6.40 5.38
CA SER A 171 -3.90 7.76 5.10
C SER A 171 -3.62 8.18 3.65
N LEU A 172 -2.60 7.59 3.03
CA LEU A 172 -2.22 7.79 1.64
C LEU A 172 -2.04 6.44 0.93
N LEU A 173 -2.85 6.19 -0.11
CA LEU A 173 -2.72 5.03 -0.97
C LEU A 173 -2.12 5.42 -2.32
N LEU A 174 -1.02 4.81 -2.69
CA LEU A 174 -0.33 4.98 -3.97
C LEU A 174 -0.68 3.80 -4.89
N LEU A 175 -1.35 4.08 -6.00
CA LEU A 175 -1.73 3.08 -6.99
C LEU A 175 -0.85 3.22 -8.23
N ASP A 176 -0.01 2.22 -8.51
CA ASP A 176 0.87 2.19 -9.67
C ASP A 176 0.16 1.45 -10.80
N GLU A 177 -0.26 2.20 -11.84
CA GLU A 177 -1.00 1.70 -13.01
C GLU A 177 -2.17 0.77 -12.65
N PRO A 178 -3.17 1.23 -11.87
CA PRO A 178 -4.21 0.37 -11.30
C PRO A 178 -5.09 -0.32 -12.34
N ALA A 179 -5.20 0.23 -13.54
CA ALA A 179 -6.01 -0.30 -14.64
C ALA A 179 -5.20 -1.15 -15.64
N ALA A 180 -3.89 -1.31 -15.46
CA ALA A 180 -3.06 -2.10 -16.37
C ALA A 180 -3.54 -3.56 -16.43
N GLY A 181 -3.83 -4.06 -17.65
CA GLY A 181 -4.29 -5.44 -17.88
C GLY A 181 -5.75 -5.71 -17.50
N MET A 182 -6.54 -4.71 -17.14
CA MET A 182 -7.99 -4.84 -17.02
C MET A 182 -8.65 -4.47 -18.34
N ASN A 183 -9.58 -5.31 -18.84
CA ASN A 183 -10.43 -4.94 -19.95
C ASN A 183 -11.31 -3.74 -19.55
N PRO A 184 -11.39 -2.67 -20.38
CA PRO A 184 -12.41 -1.66 -20.17
C PRO A 184 -13.77 -2.33 -20.44
N SER A 185 -14.55 -2.49 -19.37
CA SER A 185 -15.95 -2.92 -19.44
C SER A 185 -16.84 -1.71 -19.53
#